data_6fb10e869d2a288edb73d1e508ffc002
#
_entry.id   6fb10e869d2a288edb73d1e508ffc002
#
_cell.length_a   1.000
_cell.length_b   1.000
_cell.length_c   1.000
_cell.angle_alpha   90.00
_cell.angle_beta   90.00
_cell.angle_gamma   90.00
#
_symmetry.space_group_name_H-M   'P 1'
#
loop_
_entity.id
_entity.type
_entity.pdbx_description
1 polymer ?
#
loop_
_entity_poly.entity_id
_entity_poly.type
_entity_poly.pdbx_seq_one_letter_code
_entity_poly.pdbx_strand_id
1 'polypeptide(L)'
;PRKGETNSAQYFFISEEDFLHKKNSNFFLEYAEVHGNWYGTSVDFVQSKLNDGINLILEIDVQGFRQINDLSFSCESIFILPPSIYSLEDRIKSRGDEDIEAIDLRLKNAKEELTFANEYEHLIINDSFDVAAQELYKIIAKEKPLNKENNEELQQFLAQLLSY
;
A
#
# COMPACT_ATOMS: atom_id res chain seq x y z
N PRO A 1 9.87 -9.37 -13.51
CA PRO A 1 10.03 -7.92 -13.70
C PRO A 1 9.09 -7.41 -14.81
N ARG A 2 8.53 -6.20 -14.62
CA ARG A 2 7.77 -5.50 -15.66
C ARG A 2 8.74 -4.94 -16.72
N LYS A 3 8.18 -4.58 -17.88
CA LYS A 3 8.99 -3.96 -18.94
C LYS A 3 9.64 -2.66 -18.43
N GLY A 4 10.97 -2.63 -18.38
CA GLY A 4 11.75 -1.49 -17.88
C GLY A 4 12.22 -1.61 -16.43
N GLU A 5 11.78 -2.59 -15.68
CA GLU A 5 12.31 -2.86 -14.34
C GLU A 5 13.62 -3.61 -14.41
N THR A 6 14.55 -3.23 -13.56
CA THR A 6 15.88 -3.86 -13.47
C THR A 6 16.14 -4.32 -12.05
N ASN A 7 16.85 -5.45 -11.94
CA ASN A 7 17.23 -6.01 -10.64
C ASN A 7 18.03 -4.99 -9.83
N SER A 8 17.77 -4.90 -8.54
CA SER A 8 18.40 -3.99 -7.58
C SER A 8 18.06 -2.49 -7.76
N ALA A 9 17.21 -2.13 -8.73
CA ALA A 9 16.74 -0.75 -8.87
C ALA A 9 15.35 -0.57 -8.25
N GLN A 10 14.35 -1.31 -8.73
CA GLN A 10 13.00 -1.30 -8.18
C GLN A 10 12.79 -2.45 -7.19
N TYR A 11 13.26 -3.64 -7.55
CA TYR A 11 13.15 -4.87 -6.76
C TYR A 11 14.42 -5.71 -6.86
N PHE A 12 14.61 -6.60 -5.89
CA PHE A 12 15.51 -7.74 -5.99
C PHE A 12 14.70 -8.93 -6.50
N PHE A 13 14.85 -9.26 -7.77
CA PHE A 13 14.12 -10.37 -8.38
C PHE A 13 14.80 -11.70 -8.01
N ILE A 14 14.03 -12.58 -7.38
CA ILE A 14 14.47 -13.92 -6.98
C ILE A 14 13.49 -14.97 -7.51
N SER A 15 13.86 -16.23 -7.50
CA SER A 15 12.97 -17.31 -7.83
C SER A 15 11.86 -17.48 -6.77
N GLU A 16 10.74 -18.10 -7.14
CA GLU A 16 9.69 -18.42 -6.19
C GLU A 16 10.20 -19.37 -5.10
N GLU A 17 11.04 -20.34 -5.45
CA GLU A 17 11.66 -21.28 -4.51
C GLU A 17 12.52 -20.53 -3.46
N ASP A 18 13.36 -19.60 -3.90
CA ASP A 18 14.16 -18.75 -3.01
C ASP A 18 13.27 -17.85 -2.14
N PHE A 19 12.18 -17.33 -2.69
CA PHE A 19 11.24 -16.52 -1.93
C PHE A 19 10.60 -17.33 -0.81
N LEU A 20 10.08 -18.51 -1.11
CA LEU A 20 9.45 -19.40 -0.14
C LEU A 20 10.44 -19.86 0.94
N HIS A 21 11.68 -20.16 0.56
CA HIS A 21 12.74 -20.45 1.52
C HIS A 21 12.99 -19.26 2.47
N LYS A 22 13.12 -18.07 1.95
CA LYS A 22 13.29 -16.82 2.73
C LYS A 22 12.09 -16.53 3.63
N LYS A 23 10.86 -16.72 3.14
CA LYS A 23 9.63 -16.61 3.91
C LYS A 23 9.64 -17.53 5.14
N ASN A 24 10.03 -18.79 4.95
CA ASN A 24 10.09 -19.78 6.03
C ASN A 24 11.22 -19.51 7.05
N SER A 25 12.21 -18.71 6.70
CA SER A 25 13.32 -18.31 7.58
C SER A 25 13.12 -16.96 8.26
N ASN A 26 11.92 -16.39 8.24
CA ASN A 26 11.58 -15.07 8.80
C ASN A 26 12.46 -13.93 8.23
N PHE A 27 12.83 -14.04 6.95
CA PHE A 27 13.65 -13.03 6.27
C PHE A 27 12.88 -11.73 6.01
N PHE A 28 11.55 -11.84 5.85
CA PHE A 28 10.71 -10.71 5.50
C PHE A 28 10.04 -10.07 6.72
N LEU A 29 10.01 -8.75 6.76
CA LEU A 29 9.23 -7.96 7.69
C LEU A 29 7.73 -8.09 7.39
N GLU A 30 7.39 -8.05 6.11
CA GLU A 30 6.08 -8.34 5.55
C GLU A 30 6.25 -9.02 4.19
N TYR A 31 5.24 -9.74 3.76
CA TYR A 31 5.15 -10.33 2.43
C TYR A 31 3.70 -10.51 2.01
N ALA A 32 3.45 -10.44 0.70
CA ALA A 32 2.13 -10.65 0.13
C ALA A 32 2.22 -11.36 -1.23
N GLU A 33 1.19 -12.11 -1.57
CA GLU A 33 0.97 -12.57 -2.93
C GLU A 33 -0.03 -11.62 -3.60
N VAL A 34 0.43 -10.91 -4.63
CA VAL A 34 -0.36 -9.92 -5.35
C VAL A 34 -0.41 -10.32 -6.82
N HIS A 35 -1.61 -10.63 -7.31
CA HIS A 35 -1.85 -11.06 -8.70
C HIS A 35 -0.92 -12.21 -9.16
N GLY A 36 -0.74 -13.23 -8.31
CA GLY A 36 0.08 -14.41 -8.60
C GLY A 36 1.59 -14.17 -8.55
N ASN A 37 2.04 -13.06 -7.94
CA ASN A 37 3.45 -12.78 -7.69
C ASN A 37 3.69 -12.50 -6.22
N TRP A 38 4.80 -13.02 -5.70
CA TRP A 38 5.25 -12.79 -4.34
C TRP A 38 6.06 -11.51 -4.23
N TYR A 39 5.75 -10.72 -3.21
CA TYR A 39 6.49 -9.51 -2.82
C TYR A 39 6.80 -9.58 -1.33
N GLY A 40 7.88 -8.94 -0.90
CA GLY A 40 8.20 -8.86 0.52
C GLY A 40 9.36 -7.90 0.80
N THR A 41 9.36 -7.35 2.00
CA THR A 41 10.34 -6.38 2.47
C THR A 41 11.29 -7.04 3.47
N SER A 42 12.60 -6.97 3.22
CA SER A 42 13.61 -7.60 4.09
C SER A 42 13.70 -6.89 5.45
N VAL A 43 13.67 -7.67 6.53
CA VAL A 43 13.90 -7.18 7.90
C VAL A 43 15.26 -6.49 8.02
N ASP A 44 16.32 -7.15 7.57
CA ASP A 44 17.69 -6.65 7.68
C ASP A 44 17.88 -5.33 6.91
N PHE A 45 17.25 -5.21 5.73
CA PHE A 45 17.30 -3.97 4.96
C PHE A 45 16.66 -2.81 5.71
N VAL A 46 15.45 -3.01 6.24
CA VAL A 46 14.73 -1.99 7.01
C VAL A 46 15.53 -1.60 8.24
N GLN A 47 15.98 -2.58 9.01
CA GLN A 47 16.73 -2.33 10.24
C GLN A 47 18.06 -1.58 9.98
N SER A 48 18.77 -1.96 8.92
CA SER A 48 20.00 -1.25 8.53
C SER A 48 19.73 0.23 8.24
N LYS A 49 18.69 0.53 7.46
CA LYS A 49 18.36 1.91 7.10
C LYS A 49 17.90 2.74 8.31
N LEU A 50 17.11 2.15 9.19
CA LEU A 50 16.68 2.82 10.42
C LEU A 50 17.85 3.09 11.36
N ASN A 51 18.80 2.15 11.48
CA ASN A 51 20.02 2.34 12.26
C ASN A 51 20.91 3.47 11.69
N ASP A 52 20.87 3.67 10.37
CA ASP A 52 21.55 4.79 9.70
C ASP A 52 20.79 6.13 9.87
N GLY A 53 19.66 6.15 10.59
CA GLY A 53 18.80 7.33 10.78
C GLY A 53 17.98 7.72 9.56
N ILE A 54 17.80 6.79 8.61
CA ILE A 54 17.04 7.01 7.39
C ILE A 54 15.59 6.60 7.61
N ASN A 55 14.66 7.54 7.35
CA ASN A 55 13.25 7.21 7.28
C ASN A 55 12.93 6.44 5.99
N LEU A 56 12.12 5.41 6.10
CA LEU A 56 11.67 4.61 4.96
C LEU A 56 10.18 4.80 4.70
N ILE A 57 9.82 4.79 3.43
CA ILE A 57 8.43 4.66 2.98
C ILE A 57 8.30 3.27 2.40
N LEU A 58 7.37 2.49 2.94
CA LEU A 58 7.00 1.18 2.41
C LEU A 58 5.70 1.32 1.63
N GLU A 59 5.73 0.99 0.35
CA GLU A 59 4.56 0.93 -0.52
C GLU A 59 4.08 -0.53 -0.54
N ILE A 60 3.15 -0.84 0.36
CA ILE A 60 2.68 -2.21 0.62
C ILE A 60 1.15 -2.27 0.53
N ASP A 61 0.62 -3.47 0.35
CA ASP A 61 -0.82 -3.71 0.39
C ASP A 61 -1.34 -3.91 1.83
N VAL A 62 -2.65 -4.15 1.96
CA VAL A 62 -3.29 -4.38 3.27
C VAL A 62 -2.75 -5.61 3.97
N GLN A 63 -2.33 -6.67 3.23
CA GLN A 63 -1.77 -7.87 3.83
C GLN A 63 -0.43 -7.57 4.50
N GLY A 64 0.45 -6.82 3.81
CA GLY A 64 1.74 -6.37 4.35
C GLY A 64 1.56 -5.42 5.54
N PHE A 65 0.64 -4.45 5.42
CA PHE A 65 0.33 -3.53 6.51
C PHE A 65 -0.08 -4.26 7.80
N ARG A 66 -0.99 -5.23 7.71
CA ARG A 66 -1.44 -5.99 8.88
C ARG A 66 -0.32 -6.76 9.56
N GLN A 67 0.59 -7.37 8.78
CA GLN A 67 1.75 -8.05 9.34
C GLN A 67 2.64 -7.10 10.15
N ILE A 68 2.88 -5.88 9.64
CA ILE A 68 3.67 -4.86 10.35
C ILE A 68 2.93 -4.39 11.61
N ASN A 69 1.63 -4.18 11.53
CA ASN A 69 0.79 -3.75 12.65
C ASN A 69 0.77 -4.80 13.78
N ASP A 70 0.70 -6.08 13.44
CA ASP A 70 0.73 -7.19 14.40
C ASP A 70 2.08 -7.29 15.13
N LEU A 71 3.17 -6.86 14.50
CA LEU A 71 4.49 -6.81 15.12
C LEU A 71 4.66 -5.61 16.08
N SER A 72 3.65 -4.76 16.23
CA SER A 72 3.72 -3.51 17.01
C SER A 72 4.92 -2.64 16.61
N PHE A 73 5.27 -2.66 15.33
CA PHE A 73 6.33 -1.83 14.78
C PHE A 73 5.90 -0.37 14.77
N SER A 74 6.71 0.53 15.34
CA SER A 74 6.38 1.95 15.37
C SER A 74 6.52 2.57 13.98
N CYS A 75 5.40 2.82 13.31
CA CYS A 75 5.32 3.46 12.00
C CYS A 75 4.07 4.32 11.91
N GLU A 76 4.05 5.27 10.98
CA GLU A 76 2.85 6.00 10.56
C GLU A 76 2.21 5.24 9.40
N SER A 77 0.93 4.92 9.51
CA SER A 77 0.19 4.18 8.49
C SER A 77 -0.75 5.09 7.72
N ILE A 78 -0.67 5.04 6.38
CA ILE A 78 -1.40 5.94 5.50
C ILE A 78 -2.12 5.12 4.44
N PHE A 79 -3.45 5.25 4.36
CA PHE A 79 -4.25 4.67 3.29
C PHE A 79 -4.59 5.73 2.25
N ILE A 80 -4.35 5.43 0.97
CA ILE A 80 -4.64 6.34 -0.13
C ILE A 80 -5.95 5.91 -0.79
N LEU A 81 -6.97 6.76 -0.64
CA LEU A 81 -8.32 6.55 -1.17
C LEU A 81 -8.45 7.08 -2.60
N PRO A 82 -9.20 6.42 -3.48
CA PRO A 82 -9.62 7.01 -4.74
C PRO A 82 -10.68 8.10 -4.49
N PRO A 83 -10.87 9.08 -5.39
CA PRO A 83 -11.91 10.10 -5.24
C PRO A 83 -13.32 9.56 -5.49
N SER A 84 -13.45 8.40 -6.14
CA SER A 84 -14.70 7.66 -6.34
C SER A 84 -14.42 6.23 -6.80
N ILE A 85 -15.42 5.36 -6.70
CA ILE A 85 -15.33 4.00 -7.26
C ILE A 85 -15.18 4.04 -8.79
N TYR A 86 -15.84 4.98 -9.47
CA TYR A 86 -15.68 5.15 -10.92
C TYR A 86 -14.24 5.52 -11.30
N SER A 87 -13.61 6.44 -10.57
CA SER A 87 -12.21 6.79 -10.79
C SER A 87 -11.27 5.61 -10.53
N LEU A 88 -11.54 4.79 -9.52
CA LEU A 88 -10.79 3.57 -9.26
C LEU A 88 -10.90 2.59 -10.43
N GLU A 89 -12.11 2.36 -10.92
CA GLU A 89 -12.40 1.51 -12.07
C GLU A 89 -11.67 1.98 -13.34
N ASP A 90 -11.75 3.28 -13.64
CA ASP A 90 -11.06 3.88 -14.79
C ASP A 90 -9.53 3.74 -14.68
N ARG A 91 -8.98 3.93 -13.48
CA ARG A 91 -7.54 3.75 -13.22
C ARG A 91 -7.10 2.31 -13.39
N ILE A 92 -7.90 1.34 -12.96
CA ILE A 92 -7.60 -0.08 -13.14
C ILE A 92 -7.63 -0.44 -14.63
N LYS A 93 -8.67 -0.02 -15.36
CA LYS A 93 -8.81 -0.25 -16.80
C LYS A 93 -7.69 0.39 -17.63
N SER A 94 -7.21 1.57 -17.21
CA SER A 94 -6.19 2.31 -17.96
C SER A 94 -4.75 1.77 -17.77
N ARG A 95 -4.52 0.89 -16.80
CA ARG A 95 -3.16 0.41 -16.46
C ARG A 95 -2.63 -0.73 -17.34
N GLY A 96 -3.44 -1.39 -18.16
CA GLY A 96 -2.91 -2.49 -18.94
C GLY A 96 -3.83 -3.03 -20.01
N ASP A 97 -3.26 -3.86 -20.90
CA ASP A 97 -3.95 -4.69 -21.90
C ASP A 97 -4.51 -5.97 -21.22
N GLU A 98 -5.18 -5.83 -20.09
CA GLU A 98 -5.68 -6.97 -19.33
C GLU A 98 -7.07 -7.37 -19.85
N ASP A 99 -7.39 -8.65 -19.72
CA ASP A 99 -8.72 -9.15 -20.02
C ASP A 99 -9.75 -8.67 -18.97
N ILE A 100 -11.03 -8.79 -19.32
CA ILE A 100 -12.14 -8.31 -18.47
C ILE A 100 -12.14 -9.03 -17.11
N GLU A 101 -11.79 -10.32 -17.08
CA GLU A 101 -11.80 -11.13 -15.85
C GLU A 101 -10.73 -10.63 -14.85
N ALA A 102 -9.55 -10.25 -15.35
CA ALA A 102 -8.49 -9.69 -14.52
C ALA A 102 -8.87 -8.31 -13.96
N ILE A 103 -9.55 -7.47 -14.75
CA ILE A 103 -10.06 -6.17 -14.30
C ILE A 103 -11.11 -6.35 -13.21
N ASP A 104 -12.08 -7.26 -13.39
CA ASP A 104 -13.12 -7.53 -12.42
C ASP A 104 -12.55 -8.06 -11.10
N LEU A 105 -11.55 -8.95 -11.16
CA LEU A 105 -10.85 -9.45 -9.98
C LEU A 105 -10.14 -8.31 -9.23
N ARG A 106 -9.46 -7.42 -9.97
CA ARG A 106 -8.78 -6.26 -9.35
C ARG A 106 -9.76 -5.29 -8.70
N LEU A 107 -10.90 -5.04 -9.34
CA LEU A 107 -11.95 -4.20 -8.76
C LEU A 107 -12.51 -4.80 -7.47
N LYS A 108 -12.76 -6.10 -7.49
CA LYS A 108 -13.21 -6.81 -6.30
C LYS A 108 -12.19 -6.70 -5.17
N ASN A 109 -10.92 -7.00 -5.44
CA ASN A 109 -9.85 -6.91 -4.44
C ASN A 109 -9.71 -5.47 -3.90
N ALA A 110 -9.73 -4.46 -4.77
CA ALA A 110 -9.64 -3.06 -4.34
C ALA A 110 -10.84 -2.63 -3.47
N LYS A 111 -12.05 -3.11 -3.74
CA LYS A 111 -13.21 -2.89 -2.87
C LYS A 111 -13.06 -3.58 -1.51
N GLU A 112 -12.50 -4.79 -1.49
CA GLU A 112 -12.18 -5.48 -0.24
C GLU A 112 -11.13 -4.71 0.56
N GLU A 113 -10.07 -4.23 -0.08
CA GLU A 113 -9.02 -3.41 0.56
C GLU A 113 -9.57 -2.12 1.18
N LEU A 114 -10.51 -1.44 0.53
CA LEU A 114 -11.16 -0.23 1.07
C LEU A 114 -11.84 -0.48 2.43
N THR A 115 -12.31 -1.70 2.70
CA THR A 115 -12.93 -2.03 4.00
C THR A 115 -11.95 -1.93 5.17
N PHE A 116 -10.65 -2.02 4.90
CA PHE A 116 -9.58 -1.93 5.91
C PHE A 116 -9.06 -0.50 6.11
N ALA A 117 -9.52 0.48 5.34
CA ALA A 117 -9.06 1.86 5.42
C ALA A 117 -9.13 2.43 6.84
N ASN A 118 -10.12 1.98 7.63
CA ASN A 118 -10.27 2.39 9.03
C ASN A 118 -9.20 1.83 9.99
N GLU A 119 -8.41 0.87 9.58
CA GLU A 119 -7.29 0.34 10.37
C GLU A 119 -6.05 1.25 10.33
N TYR A 120 -5.97 2.16 9.34
CA TYR A 120 -4.84 3.07 9.16
C TYR A 120 -4.99 4.35 9.98
N GLU A 121 -3.87 4.96 10.36
CA GLU A 121 -3.86 6.20 11.16
C GLU A 121 -4.26 7.41 10.33
N HIS A 122 -3.89 7.42 9.04
CA HIS A 122 -4.17 8.53 8.13
C HIS A 122 -4.86 8.04 6.87
N LEU A 123 -5.78 8.88 6.36
CA LEU A 123 -6.44 8.67 5.07
C LEU A 123 -6.17 9.87 4.17
N ILE A 124 -5.75 9.63 2.92
CA ILE A 124 -5.53 10.66 1.90
C ILE A 124 -6.42 10.36 0.70
N ILE A 125 -7.18 11.35 0.22
CA ILE A 125 -7.95 11.23 -1.01
C ILE A 125 -7.07 11.65 -2.19
N ASN A 126 -6.75 10.71 -3.07
CA ASN A 126 -5.96 10.97 -4.27
C ASN A 126 -6.86 11.34 -5.46
N ASP A 127 -7.46 12.54 -5.38
CA ASP A 127 -8.17 13.16 -6.50
C ASP A 127 -7.17 13.90 -7.40
N SER A 128 -6.42 14.83 -6.83
CA SER A 128 -5.30 15.50 -7.49
C SER A 128 -3.98 14.97 -6.92
N PHE A 129 -3.07 14.56 -7.82
CA PHE A 129 -1.75 14.07 -7.41
C PHE A 129 -0.98 15.09 -6.56
N ASP A 130 -0.97 16.36 -6.98
CA ASP A 130 -0.21 17.41 -6.28
C ASP A 130 -0.76 17.66 -4.87
N VAL A 131 -2.09 17.63 -4.72
CA VAL A 131 -2.74 17.80 -3.41
C VAL A 131 -2.43 16.61 -2.50
N ALA A 132 -2.61 15.39 -3.00
CA ALA A 132 -2.33 14.17 -2.25
C ALA A 132 -0.84 14.07 -1.84
N ALA A 133 0.07 14.45 -2.74
CA ALA A 133 1.50 14.50 -2.44
C ALA A 133 1.85 15.52 -1.36
N GLN A 134 1.20 16.70 -1.37
CA GLN A 134 1.39 17.70 -0.31
C GLN A 134 0.85 17.21 1.05
N GLU A 135 -0.30 16.54 1.06
CA GLU A 135 -0.84 15.95 2.29
C GLU A 135 0.08 14.87 2.85
N LEU A 136 0.55 13.97 1.99
CA LEU A 136 1.54 12.95 2.35
C LEU A 136 2.80 13.59 2.96
N TYR A 137 3.33 14.63 2.31
CA TYR A 137 4.50 15.34 2.81
C TYR A 137 4.27 15.92 4.21
N LYS A 138 3.11 16.54 4.47
CA LYS A 138 2.78 17.11 5.79
C LYS A 138 2.73 16.05 6.90
N ILE A 139 2.21 14.85 6.57
CA ILE A 139 2.20 13.73 7.51
C ILE A 139 3.63 13.28 7.81
N ILE A 140 4.44 13.05 6.79
CA ILE A 140 5.85 12.62 6.94
C ILE A 140 6.68 13.64 7.68
N ALA A 141 6.48 14.94 7.40
CA ALA A 141 7.17 16.04 8.08
C ALA A 141 6.63 16.32 9.50
N LYS A 142 5.56 15.64 9.93
CA LYS A 142 4.86 15.85 11.20
C LYS A 142 4.36 17.30 11.40
N GLU A 143 4.09 17.99 10.28
CA GLU A 143 3.62 19.38 10.32
C GLU A 143 2.14 19.49 10.70
N LYS A 144 1.32 18.51 10.28
CA LYS A 144 -0.10 18.43 10.67
C LYS A 144 -0.63 17.02 10.42
N PRO A 145 -0.80 16.17 11.43
CA PRO A 145 -1.44 14.88 11.24
C PRO A 145 -2.90 15.10 10.82
N LEU A 146 -3.31 14.46 9.72
CA LEU A 146 -4.73 14.32 9.41
C LEU A 146 -5.30 13.33 10.42
N ASN A 147 -5.95 13.85 11.45
CA ASN A 147 -6.56 12.99 12.45
C ASN A 147 -7.88 12.43 11.87
N LYS A 148 -7.85 11.18 11.48
CA LYS A 148 -8.97 10.41 10.92
C LYS A 148 -10.19 10.42 11.84
N GLU A 149 -9.98 10.28 13.16
CA GLU A 149 -11.05 10.12 14.13
C GLU A 149 -11.91 11.38 14.29
N ASN A 150 -11.35 12.55 14.01
CA ASN A 150 -12.04 13.84 14.15
C ASN A 150 -12.47 14.46 12.81
N ASN A 151 -12.36 13.71 11.69
CA ASN A 151 -12.77 14.22 10.39
C ASN A 151 -14.05 13.53 9.91
N GLU A 152 -15.20 14.08 10.32
CA GLU A 152 -16.53 13.56 9.95
C GLU A 152 -16.73 13.52 8.42
N GLU A 153 -16.21 14.49 7.68
CA GLU A 153 -16.32 14.53 6.22
C GLU A 153 -15.59 13.35 5.57
N LEU A 154 -14.41 13.02 6.09
CA LEU A 154 -13.61 11.89 5.60
C LEU A 154 -14.29 10.55 5.91
N GLN A 155 -14.91 10.42 7.09
CA GLN A 155 -15.66 9.22 7.46
C GLN A 155 -16.93 9.06 6.61
N GLN A 156 -17.65 10.14 6.33
CA GLN A 156 -18.81 10.12 5.43
C GLN A 156 -18.38 9.76 4.00
N PHE A 157 -17.26 10.31 3.53
CA PHE A 157 -16.71 9.99 2.23
C PHE A 157 -16.34 8.50 2.11
N LEU A 158 -15.66 7.93 3.12
CA LEU A 158 -15.33 6.50 3.15
C LEU A 158 -16.60 5.64 3.15
N ALA A 159 -17.61 6.01 3.95
CA ALA A 159 -18.89 5.32 3.97
C ALA A 159 -19.57 5.33 2.58
N GLN A 160 -19.49 6.44 1.85
CA GLN A 160 -20.00 6.53 0.48
C GLN A 160 -19.23 5.60 -0.47
N LEU A 161 -17.91 5.56 -0.40
CA LEU A 161 -17.10 4.63 -1.20
C LEU A 161 -17.48 3.17 -0.95
N LEU A 162 -17.75 2.80 0.30
CA LEU A 162 -18.09 1.43 0.69
C LEU A 162 -19.53 1.04 0.36
N SER A 163 -20.39 1.99 0.02
CA SER A 163 -21.81 1.73 -0.31
C SER A 163 -22.03 1.27 -1.77
N TYR A 164 -21.00 1.27 -2.61
CA TYR A 164 -20.98 0.82 -4.01
C TYR A 164 -20.39 -0.58 -4.14
#